data_ffd753533426d290d5c32e6582464512
#
_entry.id   ffd753533426d290d5c32e6582464512
#
_cell.length_a   1.000
_cell.length_b   1.000
_cell.length_c   1.000
_cell.angle_alpha   90.00
_cell.angle_beta   90.00
_cell.angle_gamma   90.00
#
_symmetry.space_group_name_H-M   'P 1'
#
loop_
_entity.id
_entity.type
_entity.pdbx_description
1 polymer ?
#
loop_
_entity_poly.entity_id
_entity_poly.type
_entity_poly.pdbx_seq_one_letter_code
_entity_poly.pdbx_strand_id
1 'polypeptide(L)'
;MKYIFVTGGVVSGLGKGICAASLGRLLKQCGLRVRNQKFDPYLNVDPGTMSPYQHGEVFVTDDGAETDLDLGHYERFVDEALTGDSSVSSGKIFWSVLNRERQGGYLGGTVQIIPHVTDEIKRRLYAMDDGQTDVVIAEIGGTVGDIESQPYLEAIRQVAAEQGRENVLYIHVPLVVSIPGSGELKSKPTQHSVKELLSVGIQPDILVCRTDSPLPEDMRKKIALFCNVSEDCVIPNLTASTLYEVPLLLEREGLCRVVCRKLGLGAGEPDMRHWQELVAQIHAAEQRHVTIALVGKYTELHDAYLSVAESLFHAGTACGAQVDIQWVDSQHLTAENLTETLCGCSGILVPGGFGDRGIEAVSYTHLTLPTIA
;
A
#
# COMPACT_ATOMS: atom_id res chain seq x y z
N MET A 1 -9.48 -18.56 -10.93
CA MET A 1 -8.92 -17.43 -10.20
C MET A 1 -8.26 -16.47 -11.18
N LYS A 2 -8.30 -15.15 -10.91
CA LYS A 2 -7.67 -14.10 -11.71
C LYS A 2 -6.55 -13.43 -10.92
N TYR A 3 -5.52 -12.95 -11.61
CA TYR A 3 -4.38 -12.27 -11.02
C TYR A 3 -4.27 -10.84 -11.55
N ILE A 4 -4.14 -9.89 -10.65
CA ILE A 4 -3.88 -8.48 -10.96
C ILE A 4 -2.54 -8.10 -10.36
N PHE A 5 -1.60 -7.68 -11.19
CA PHE A 5 -0.30 -7.20 -10.75
C PHE A 5 -0.24 -5.68 -10.80
N VAL A 6 0.04 -5.06 -9.66
CA VAL A 6 0.20 -3.62 -9.53
C VAL A 6 1.68 -3.29 -9.47
N THR A 7 2.19 -2.64 -10.51
CA THR A 7 3.57 -2.19 -10.61
C THR A 7 3.64 -0.66 -10.60
N GLY A 8 4.78 -0.09 -10.31
CA GLY A 8 4.95 1.36 -10.37
C GLY A 8 6.30 1.78 -10.93
N GLY A 9 6.40 3.02 -11.32
CA GLY A 9 7.64 3.53 -11.86
C GLY A 9 7.80 5.03 -11.67
N VAL A 10 8.99 5.53 -12.04
CA VAL A 10 9.49 6.88 -11.88
C VAL A 10 10.04 7.13 -10.47
N VAL A 11 9.22 7.00 -9.43
CA VAL A 11 9.63 7.18 -8.02
C VAL A 11 8.83 6.23 -7.13
N SER A 12 9.33 5.98 -5.91
CA SER A 12 8.58 5.34 -4.84
C SER A 12 7.49 6.28 -4.28
N GLY A 13 6.54 5.74 -3.50
CA GLY A 13 5.53 6.57 -2.86
C GLY A 13 4.41 7.08 -3.78
N LEU A 14 4.26 6.55 -4.99
CA LEU A 14 3.17 6.93 -5.91
C LEU A 14 1.78 6.41 -5.50
N GLY A 15 1.69 5.65 -4.40
CA GLY A 15 0.44 5.10 -3.90
C GLY A 15 0.01 3.80 -4.57
N LYS A 16 0.95 2.92 -4.94
CA LYS A 16 0.65 1.56 -5.42
C LYS A 16 -0.21 0.78 -4.41
N GLY A 17 0.18 0.81 -3.11
CA GLY A 17 -0.54 0.16 -2.02
C GLY A 17 -1.98 0.64 -1.92
N ILE A 18 -2.18 1.96 -1.91
CA ILE A 18 -3.52 2.56 -1.87
C ILE A 18 -4.33 2.23 -3.14
N CYS A 19 -3.68 2.19 -4.31
CA CYS A 19 -4.34 1.76 -5.56
C CYS A 19 -4.78 0.28 -5.47
N ALA A 20 -3.92 -0.61 -4.99
CA ALA A 20 -4.22 -2.03 -4.80
C ALA A 20 -5.32 -2.24 -3.75
N ALA A 21 -5.27 -1.53 -2.62
CA ALA A 21 -6.28 -1.56 -1.56
C ALA A 21 -7.64 -1.04 -2.06
N SER A 22 -7.63 0.09 -2.78
CA SER A 22 -8.84 0.69 -3.37
C SER A 22 -9.49 -0.23 -4.39
N LEU A 23 -8.69 -0.85 -5.26
CA LEU A 23 -9.20 -1.82 -6.23
C LEU A 23 -9.77 -3.06 -5.52
N GLY A 24 -9.09 -3.54 -4.47
CA GLY A 24 -9.59 -4.64 -3.64
C GLY A 24 -10.96 -4.32 -3.05
N ARG A 25 -11.14 -3.11 -2.51
CA ARG A 25 -12.45 -2.63 -2.03
C ARG A 25 -13.50 -2.63 -3.12
N LEU A 26 -13.20 -2.05 -4.27
CA LEU A 26 -14.14 -1.97 -5.40
C LEU A 26 -14.60 -3.35 -5.87
N LEU A 27 -13.67 -4.28 -6.06
CA LEU A 27 -13.99 -5.64 -6.50
C LEU A 27 -14.77 -6.43 -5.43
N LYS A 28 -14.46 -6.24 -4.15
CA LYS A 28 -15.25 -6.81 -3.04
C LYS A 28 -16.69 -6.29 -3.07
N GLN A 29 -16.89 -5.01 -3.34
CA GLN A 29 -18.24 -4.42 -3.46
C GLN A 29 -19.01 -4.88 -4.71
N CYS A 30 -18.30 -5.43 -5.69
CA CYS A 30 -18.91 -6.15 -6.80
C CYS A 30 -19.31 -7.61 -6.46
N GLY A 31 -19.11 -8.05 -5.21
CA GLY A 31 -19.43 -9.40 -4.74
C GLY A 31 -18.32 -10.43 -5.00
N LEU A 32 -17.11 -10.00 -5.35
CA LEU A 32 -15.95 -10.87 -5.58
C LEU A 32 -15.17 -11.09 -4.29
N ARG A 33 -14.58 -12.28 -4.13
CA ARG A 33 -13.63 -12.59 -3.06
C ARG A 33 -12.22 -12.22 -3.52
N VAL A 34 -11.64 -11.24 -2.82
CA VAL A 34 -10.37 -10.63 -3.19
C VAL A 34 -9.35 -10.86 -2.10
N ARG A 35 -8.12 -11.20 -2.48
CA ARG A 35 -6.96 -11.24 -1.58
C ARG A 35 -5.88 -10.31 -2.09
N ASN A 36 -5.30 -9.53 -1.17
CA ASN A 36 -4.16 -8.67 -1.46
C ASN A 36 -2.87 -9.33 -0.99
N GLN A 37 -1.80 -9.19 -1.79
CA GLN A 37 -0.46 -9.65 -1.47
C GLN A 37 0.56 -8.56 -1.82
N LYS A 38 1.56 -8.40 -0.96
CA LYS A 38 2.69 -7.49 -1.15
C LYS A 38 3.96 -8.26 -1.40
N PHE A 39 4.69 -7.92 -2.46
CA PHE A 39 6.05 -8.39 -2.72
C PHE A 39 7.03 -7.25 -2.51
N ASP A 40 7.91 -7.38 -1.52
CA ASP A 40 8.91 -6.37 -1.18
C ASP A 40 10.30 -6.78 -1.64
N PRO A 41 11.00 -5.92 -2.41
CA PRO A 41 12.28 -6.30 -3.00
C PRO A 41 13.47 -6.25 -2.04
N TYR A 42 13.30 -5.78 -0.80
CA TYR A 42 14.40 -5.75 0.17
C TYR A 42 14.81 -7.16 0.64
N LEU A 43 16.07 -7.28 1.08
CA LEU A 43 16.67 -8.55 1.52
C LEU A 43 16.43 -8.91 2.98
N ASN A 44 15.80 -8.05 3.76
CA ASN A 44 15.37 -8.43 5.11
C ASN A 44 14.30 -9.53 5.02
N VAL A 45 14.36 -10.48 5.94
CA VAL A 45 13.39 -11.60 5.97
C VAL A 45 11.99 -11.05 6.25
N ASP A 46 11.91 -10.13 7.20
CA ASP A 46 10.71 -9.37 7.56
C ASP A 46 11.11 -7.96 8.04
N PRO A 47 10.17 -7.05 8.25
CA PRO A 47 10.48 -5.69 8.71
C PRO A 47 10.77 -5.58 10.20
N GLY A 48 10.63 -6.64 11.01
CA GLY A 48 10.75 -6.59 12.47
C GLY A 48 12.09 -6.13 12.98
N THR A 49 13.17 -6.31 12.19
CA THR A 49 14.52 -5.84 12.53
C THR A 49 14.88 -4.50 11.90
N MET A 50 13.97 -3.93 11.10
CA MET A 50 14.22 -2.65 10.44
C MET A 50 13.97 -1.48 11.38
N SER A 51 14.69 -0.38 11.14
CA SER A 51 14.45 0.86 11.87
C SER A 51 13.10 1.47 11.47
N PRO A 52 12.20 1.78 12.42
CA PRO A 52 10.95 2.48 12.12
C PRO A 52 11.15 3.83 11.42
N TYR A 53 12.31 4.47 11.59
CA TYR A 53 12.67 5.71 10.88
C TYR A 53 12.93 5.52 9.38
N GLN A 54 13.14 4.28 8.91
CA GLN A 54 13.39 3.98 7.50
C GLN A 54 12.19 3.36 6.81
N HIS A 55 11.40 2.56 7.52
CA HIS A 55 10.32 1.75 6.94
C HIS A 55 8.94 2.05 7.51
N GLY A 56 8.84 2.92 8.51
CA GLY A 56 7.58 3.11 9.21
C GLY A 56 7.29 1.98 10.21
N GLU A 57 6.03 1.76 10.52
CA GLU A 57 5.62 0.74 11.48
C GLU A 57 5.84 -0.68 10.92
N VAL A 58 6.02 -1.62 11.84
CA VAL A 58 5.88 -3.05 11.58
C VAL A 58 4.41 -3.41 11.84
N PHE A 59 3.66 -3.73 10.78
CA PHE A 59 2.29 -4.17 10.89
C PHE A 59 2.27 -5.66 11.25
N VAL A 60 1.59 -6.03 12.33
CA VAL A 60 1.51 -7.42 12.80
C VAL A 60 0.13 -7.98 12.49
N THR A 61 0.09 -9.04 11.70
CA THR A 61 -1.15 -9.75 11.34
C THR A 61 -1.66 -10.64 12.49
N ASP A 62 -2.91 -11.09 12.42
CA ASP A 62 -3.54 -11.91 13.47
C ASP A 62 -2.80 -13.23 13.74
N ASP A 63 -2.09 -13.77 12.74
CA ASP A 63 -1.24 -14.96 12.89
C ASP A 63 0.16 -14.65 13.49
N GLY A 64 0.41 -13.39 13.87
CA GLY A 64 1.62 -12.93 14.52
C GLY A 64 2.79 -12.66 13.57
N ALA A 65 2.55 -12.60 12.26
CA ALA A 65 3.60 -12.28 11.30
C ALA A 65 3.90 -10.78 11.29
N GLU A 66 5.18 -10.44 11.32
CA GLU A 66 5.69 -9.08 11.14
C GLU A 66 5.72 -8.75 9.65
N THR A 67 5.03 -7.67 9.25
CA THR A 67 4.78 -7.34 7.86
C THR A 67 4.96 -5.85 7.58
N ASP A 68 4.98 -5.50 6.28
CA ASP A 68 5.03 -4.12 5.82
C ASP A 68 3.73 -3.36 6.17
N LEU A 69 3.85 -2.05 6.39
CA LEU A 69 2.74 -1.17 6.75
C LEU A 69 1.60 -1.13 5.72
N ASP A 70 1.88 -1.43 4.45
CA ASP A 70 0.86 -1.47 3.40
C ASP A 70 -0.24 -2.53 3.67
N LEU A 71 0.09 -3.59 4.44
CA LEU A 71 -0.92 -4.58 4.84
C LEU A 71 -2.01 -3.96 5.70
N GLY A 72 -1.67 -2.99 6.54
CA GLY A 72 -2.65 -2.20 7.27
C GLY A 72 -3.61 -1.44 6.35
N HIS A 73 -3.11 -0.89 5.23
CA HIS A 73 -3.99 -0.29 4.23
C HIS A 73 -4.89 -1.34 3.57
N TYR A 74 -4.37 -2.52 3.24
CA TYR A 74 -5.20 -3.58 2.65
C TYR A 74 -6.31 -4.00 3.60
N GLU A 75 -6.01 -4.26 4.89
CA GLU A 75 -7.03 -4.62 5.87
C GLU A 75 -8.08 -3.53 6.05
N ARG A 76 -7.67 -2.27 6.22
CA ARG A 76 -8.59 -1.14 6.39
C ARG A 76 -9.52 -0.92 5.20
N PHE A 77 -9.03 -1.14 3.97
CA PHE A 77 -9.81 -0.90 2.75
C PHE A 77 -10.65 -2.12 2.36
N VAL A 78 -10.05 -3.31 2.37
CA VAL A 78 -10.73 -4.54 1.93
C VAL A 78 -11.61 -5.12 3.02
N ASP A 79 -11.34 -4.77 4.30
CA ASP A 79 -12.07 -5.28 5.46
C ASP A 79 -11.99 -6.83 5.52
N GLU A 80 -10.76 -7.32 5.45
CA GLU A 80 -10.39 -8.73 5.56
C GLU A 80 -9.10 -8.84 6.37
N ALA A 81 -9.05 -9.73 7.34
CA ALA A 81 -7.82 -10.03 8.05
C ALA A 81 -6.82 -10.73 7.12
N LEU A 82 -5.59 -10.25 7.12
CA LEU A 82 -4.50 -10.81 6.34
C LEU A 82 -3.63 -11.74 7.21
N THR A 83 -2.78 -12.51 6.55
CA THR A 83 -1.80 -13.40 7.17
C THR A 83 -0.40 -13.10 6.66
N GLY A 84 0.60 -13.72 7.28
CA GLY A 84 1.99 -13.61 6.84
C GLY A 84 2.24 -14.01 5.39
N ASP A 85 1.35 -14.79 4.77
CA ASP A 85 1.42 -15.11 3.34
C ASP A 85 1.10 -13.91 2.44
N SER A 86 0.44 -12.89 2.98
CA SER A 86 0.17 -11.64 2.26
C SER A 86 1.40 -10.72 2.16
N SER A 87 2.49 -10.99 2.90
CA SER A 87 3.73 -10.21 2.88
C SER A 87 4.93 -11.10 2.54
N VAL A 88 5.52 -10.88 1.38
CA VAL A 88 6.62 -11.68 0.85
C VAL A 88 7.80 -10.79 0.48
N SER A 89 8.89 -10.86 1.27
CA SER A 89 10.15 -10.17 0.99
C SER A 89 11.10 -10.99 0.13
N SER A 90 12.03 -10.35 -0.54
CA SER A 90 13.15 -11.04 -1.20
C SER A 90 13.94 -11.91 -0.20
N GLY A 91 14.09 -11.43 1.04
CA GLY A 91 14.73 -12.22 2.10
C GLY A 91 14.03 -13.55 2.34
N LYS A 92 12.71 -13.57 2.50
CA LYS A 92 11.91 -14.81 2.63
C LYS A 92 12.10 -15.75 1.43
N ILE A 93 12.12 -15.20 0.20
CA ILE A 93 12.28 -15.96 -1.03
C ILE A 93 13.68 -16.60 -1.09
N PHE A 94 14.73 -15.78 -0.98
CA PHE A 94 16.11 -16.29 -1.04
C PHE A 94 16.42 -17.26 0.09
N TRP A 95 15.93 -16.97 1.31
CA TRP A 95 16.07 -17.88 2.44
C TRP A 95 15.46 -19.25 2.16
N SER A 96 14.26 -19.31 1.58
CA SER A 96 13.59 -20.55 1.19
C SER A 96 14.42 -21.33 0.15
N VAL A 97 14.87 -20.65 -0.91
CA VAL A 97 15.65 -21.27 -2.00
C VAL A 97 16.98 -21.80 -1.48
N LEU A 98 17.72 -21.02 -0.69
CA LEU A 98 19.02 -21.42 -0.14
C LEU A 98 18.90 -22.59 0.86
N ASN A 99 17.89 -22.57 1.72
CA ASN A 99 17.64 -23.68 2.64
C ASN A 99 17.30 -24.97 1.89
N ARG A 100 16.47 -24.90 0.86
CA ARG A 100 16.14 -26.04 0.01
C ARG A 100 17.39 -26.58 -0.72
N GLU A 101 18.27 -25.71 -1.19
CA GLU A 101 19.57 -26.11 -1.76
C GLU A 101 20.41 -26.88 -0.74
N ARG A 102 20.61 -26.33 0.47
CA ARG A 102 21.39 -26.95 1.54
C ARG A 102 20.83 -28.29 2.00
N GLN A 103 19.54 -28.51 1.87
CA GLN A 103 18.88 -29.79 2.16
C GLN A 103 18.91 -30.79 0.98
N GLY A 104 19.57 -30.44 -0.13
CA GLY A 104 19.65 -31.29 -1.32
C GLY A 104 18.39 -31.31 -2.17
N GLY A 105 17.46 -30.40 -1.96
CA GLY A 105 16.16 -30.39 -2.65
C GLY A 105 16.21 -30.12 -4.15
N TYR A 106 17.39 -29.73 -4.68
CA TYR A 106 17.64 -29.56 -6.11
C TYR A 106 18.52 -30.66 -6.73
N LEU A 107 18.78 -31.74 -5.97
CA LEU A 107 19.47 -32.94 -6.45
C LEU A 107 20.85 -32.66 -7.11
N GLY A 108 21.59 -31.67 -6.64
CA GLY A 108 22.91 -31.27 -7.17
C GLY A 108 22.85 -30.39 -8.42
N GLY A 109 21.63 -29.94 -8.85
CA GLY A 109 21.50 -28.98 -9.94
C GLY A 109 22.03 -27.59 -9.57
N THR A 110 22.46 -26.83 -10.57
CA THR A 110 22.88 -25.43 -10.38
C THR A 110 21.63 -24.57 -10.10
N VAL A 111 21.61 -23.93 -8.93
CA VAL A 111 20.49 -23.05 -8.53
C VAL A 111 20.73 -21.63 -9.05
N GLN A 112 19.73 -21.06 -9.72
CA GLN A 112 19.79 -19.76 -10.40
C GLN A 112 18.54 -18.93 -10.09
N ILE A 113 18.57 -17.64 -10.41
CA ILE A 113 17.38 -16.78 -10.28
C ILE A 113 16.22 -17.35 -11.09
N ILE A 114 16.48 -17.69 -12.36
CA ILE A 114 15.51 -18.38 -13.21
C ILE A 114 16.01 -19.84 -13.37
N PRO A 115 15.23 -20.86 -13.05
CA PRO A 115 13.83 -20.81 -12.61
C PRO A 115 13.63 -20.74 -11.09
N HIS A 116 14.65 -20.98 -10.26
CA HIS A 116 14.46 -21.39 -8.86
C HIS A 116 13.89 -20.29 -7.96
N VAL A 117 14.36 -19.03 -8.11
CA VAL A 117 13.82 -17.89 -7.37
C VAL A 117 12.47 -17.49 -7.93
N THR A 118 12.33 -17.45 -9.25
CA THR A 118 11.03 -17.13 -9.89
C THR A 118 9.96 -18.17 -9.56
N ASP A 119 10.30 -19.45 -9.49
CA ASP A 119 9.37 -20.52 -9.09
C ASP A 119 8.94 -20.37 -7.62
N GLU A 120 9.84 -19.98 -6.72
CA GLU A 120 9.47 -19.72 -5.32
C GLU A 120 8.55 -18.50 -5.19
N ILE A 121 8.78 -17.42 -5.96
CA ILE A 121 7.89 -16.26 -6.02
C ILE A 121 6.50 -16.70 -6.49
N LYS A 122 6.42 -17.45 -7.60
CA LYS A 122 5.14 -17.96 -8.14
C LYS A 122 4.45 -18.88 -7.14
N ARG A 123 5.20 -19.76 -6.45
CA ARG A 123 4.66 -20.64 -5.41
C ARG A 123 3.98 -19.84 -4.29
N ARG A 124 4.60 -18.74 -3.84
CA ARG A 124 4.01 -17.85 -2.83
C ARG A 124 2.76 -17.15 -3.35
N LEU A 125 2.75 -16.73 -4.61
CA LEU A 125 1.59 -16.15 -5.25
C LEU A 125 0.43 -17.15 -5.34
N TYR A 126 0.72 -18.35 -5.80
CA TYR A 126 -0.31 -19.39 -5.98
C TYR A 126 -0.86 -19.92 -4.64
N ALA A 127 -0.10 -19.81 -3.55
CA ALA A 127 -0.59 -20.14 -2.21
C ALA A 127 -1.73 -19.22 -1.71
N MET A 128 -1.95 -18.07 -2.37
CA MET A 128 -3.11 -17.23 -2.10
C MET A 128 -4.43 -17.83 -2.58
N ASP A 129 -4.38 -18.90 -3.36
CA ASP A 129 -5.57 -19.64 -3.81
C ASP A 129 -6.04 -20.62 -2.71
N ASP A 130 -7.14 -20.31 -2.09
CA ASP A 130 -7.82 -21.20 -1.13
C ASP A 130 -8.99 -21.97 -1.74
N GLY A 131 -9.11 -21.98 -3.07
CA GLY A 131 -10.22 -22.57 -3.82
C GLY A 131 -11.51 -21.77 -3.78
N GLN A 132 -11.51 -20.62 -3.10
CA GLN A 132 -12.66 -19.72 -3.02
C GLN A 132 -12.36 -18.30 -3.50
N THR A 133 -11.09 -17.93 -3.59
CA THR A 133 -10.63 -16.63 -4.06
C THR A 133 -10.92 -16.43 -5.54
N ASP A 134 -11.60 -15.36 -5.90
CA ASP A 134 -11.88 -15.00 -7.29
C ASP A 134 -10.73 -14.24 -7.92
N VAL A 135 -10.12 -13.30 -7.14
CA VAL A 135 -9.07 -12.40 -7.61
C VAL A 135 -7.97 -12.26 -6.55
N VAL A 136 -6.72 -12.40 -6.97
CA VAL A 136 -5.53 -12.01 -6.20
C VAL A 136 -4.97 -10.72 -6.77
N ILE A 137 -4.82 -9.70 -5.94
CA ILE A 137 -4.14 -8.45 -6.28
C ILE A 137 -2.76 -8.48 -5.64
N ALA A 138 -1.72 -8.57 -6.46
CA ALA A 138 -0.35 -8.59 -5.99
C ALA A 138 0.36 -7.27 -6.33
N GLU A 139 0.77 -6.54 -5.31
CA GLU A 139 1.58 -5.34 -5.47
C GLU A 139 3.06 -5.69 -5.53
N ILE A 140 3.74 -5.19 -6.54
CA ILE A 140 5.18 -5.33 -6.69
C ILE A 140 5.86 -4.08 -6.12
N GLY A 141 6.58 -4.25 -5.02
CA GLY A 141 7.37 -3.21 -4.38
C GLY A 141 8.52 -2.70 -5.24
N GLY A 142 9.04 -1.53 -4.88
CA GLY A 142 10.06 -0.84 -5.66
C GLY A 142 9.52 -0.17 -6.91
N THR A 143 10.42 0.23 -7.81
CA THR A 143 10.10 0.81 -9.11
C THR A 143 10.55 -0.11 -10.24
N VAL A 144 9.89 -0.01 -11.39
CA VAL A 144 10.34 -0.71 -12.60
C VAL A 144 11.70 -0.14 -13.01
N GLY A 145 12.69 -0.99 -13.14
CA GLY A 145 14.08 -0.58 -13.37
C GLY A 145 15.00 -0.82 -12.17
N ASP A 146 14.45 -0.96 -10.97
CA ASP A 146 15.23 -1.36 -9.80
C ASP A 146 15.72 -2.81 -9.98
N ILE A 147 17.00 -3.04 -9.71
CA ILE A 147 17.63 -4.37 -9.84
C ILE A 147 16.93 -5.40 -8.95
N GLU A 148 16.56 -4.98 -7.75
CA GLU A 148 15.91 -5.79 -6.74
C GLU A 148 14.53 -6.29 -7.16
N SER A 149 13.83 -5.52 -8.01
CA SER A 149 12.49 -5.86 -8.50
C SER A 149 12.48 -6.81 -9.70
N GLN A 150 13.62 -7.01 -10.37
CA GLN A 150 13.72 -7.81 -11.61
C GLN A 150 13.22 -9.26 -11.45
N PRO A 151 13.56 -10.02 -10.38
CA PRO A 151 13.04 -11.39 -10.21
C PRO A 151 11.52 -11.44 -10.11
N TYR A 152 10.91 -10.44 -9.48
CA TYR A 152 9.44 -10.36 -9.37
C TYR A 152 8.79 -10.04 -10.72
N LEU A 153 9.33 -9.08 -11.46
CA LEU A 153 8.84 -8.75 -12.80
C LEU A 153 8.93 -9.96 -13.72
N GLU A 154 10.04 -10.69 -13.69
CA GLU A 154 10.17 -11.93 -14.47
C GLU A 154 9.17 -13.00 -14.00
N ALA A 155 8.97 -13.17 -12.69
CA ALA A 155 7.99 -14.14 -12.17
C ALA A 155 6.58 -13.82 -12.62
N ILE A 156 6.11 -12.57 -12.51
CA ILE A 156 4.75 -12.20 -12.93
C ILE A 156 4.57 -12.29 -14.45
N ARG A 157 5.64 -12.06 -15.24
CA ARG A 157 5.63 -12.31 -16.68
C ARG A 157 5.40 -13.80 -16.98
N GLN A 158 6.08 -14.69 -16.23
CA GLN A 158 5.90 -16.15 -16.35
C GLN A 158 4.49 -16.59 -15.95
N VAL A 159 3.91 -15.99 -14.89
CA VAL A 159 2.53 -16.26 -14.46
C VAL A 159 1.54 -16.07 -15.61
N ALA A 160 1.68 -15.02 -16.43
CA ALA A 160 0.80 -14.81 -17.57
C ALA A 160 0.93 -15.89 -18.64
N ALA A 161 2.11 -16.46 -18.81
CA ALA A 161 2.32 -17.58 -19.73
C ALA A 161 1.76 -18.90 -19.19
N GLU A 162 1.83 -19.11 -17.87
CA GLU A 162 1.36 -20.34 -17.21
C GLU A 162 -0.16 -20.36 -17.00
N GLN A 163 -0.74 -19.24 -16.58
CA GLN A 163 -2.17 -19.14 -16.24
C GLN A 163 -3.07 -18.75 -17.42
N GLY A 164 -2.47 -18.32 -18.53
CA GLY A 164 -3.18 -17.72 -19.66
C GLY A 164 -3.36 -16.22 -19.50
N ARG A 165 -3.14 -15.49 -20.59
CA ARG A 165 -3.15 -14.02 -20.61
C ARG A 165 -4.51 -13.42 -20.21
N GLU A 166 -5.59 -14.16 -20.46
CA GLU A 166 -6.97 -13.81 -20.10
C GLU A 166 -7.24 -13.88 -18.59
N ASN A 167 -6.34 -14.48 -17.81
CA ASN A 167 -6.45 -14.59 -16.35
C ASN A 167 -5.51 -13.63 -15.61
N VAL A 168 -4.73 -12.83 -16.34
CA VAL A 168 -3.72 -11.92 -15.78
C VAL A 168 -3.94 -10.50 -16.27
N LEU A 169 -3.90 -9.53 -15.38
CA LEU A 169 -4.01 -8.11 -15.67
C LEU A 169 -2.82 -7.34 -15.06
N TYR A 170 -2.19 -6.50 -15.85
CA TYR A 170 -1.11 -5.63 -15.39
C TYR A 170 -1.60 -4.19 -15.26
N ILE A 171 -1.60 -3.68 -14.04
CA ILE A 171 -1.84 -2.27 -13.72
C ILE A 171 -0.49 -1.63 -13.46
N HIS A 172 -0.21 -0.54 -14.14
CA HIS A 172 0.99 0.24 -13.89
C HIS A 172 0.62 1.61 -13.34
N VAL A 173 1.28 2.02 -12.25
CA VAL A 173 1.05 3.30 -11.56
C VAL A 173 2.22 4.24 -11.89
N PRO A 174 2.16 5.00 -12.97
CA PRO A 174 3.16 5.99 -13.33
C PRO A 174 2.79 7.40 -12.84
N LEU A 175 3.73 8.34 -12.95
CA LEU A 175 3.56 9.74 -12.61
C LEU A 175 3.37 10.59 -13.87
N VAL A 176 2.37 11.47 -13.84
CA VAL A 176 2.23 12.61 -14.76
C VAL A 176 2.61 13.87 -14.00
N VAL A 177 3.67 14.53 -14.45
CA VAL A 177 4.26 15.67 -13.73
C VAL A 177 3.63 16.97 -14.21
N SER A 178 3.24 17.82 -13.27
CA SER A 178 2.94 19.24 -13.53
C SER A 178 4.22 20.06 -13.33
N ILE A 179 4.57 20.88 -14.32
CA ILE A 179 5.74 21.78 -14.21
C ILE A 179 5.38 22.98 -13.35
N PRO A 180 6.07 23.22 -12.21
CA PRO A 180 5.85 24.41 -11.40
C PRO A 180 5.98 25.69 -12.22
N GLY A 181 5.06 26.62 -12.02
CA GLY A 181 5.03 27.93 -12.68
C GLY A 181 4.24 27.97 -13.99
N SER A 182 4.31 26.95 -14.86
CA SER A 182 3.51 26.90 -16.08
C SER A 182 2.21 26.11 -15.95
N GLY A 183 2.13 25.21 -14.96
CA GLY A 183 1.01 24.26 -14.80
C GLY A 183 0.92 23.23 -15.95
N GLU A 184 1.90 23.19 -16.85
CA GLU A 184 1.89 22.30 -18.00
C GLU A 184 2.13 20.84 -17.58
N LEU A 185 1.21 19.95 -17.97
CA LEU A 185 1.35 18.50 -17.70
C LEU A 185 2.34 17.84 -18.67
N LYS A 186 3.19 16.98 -18.14
CA LYS A 186 4.20 16.23 -18.91
C LYS A 186 3.99 14.73 -18.75
N SER A 187 3.77 14.05 -19.86
CA SER A 187 3.59 12.59 -19.95
C SER A 187 4.91 11.84 -20.19
N LYS A 188 6.04 12.52 -20.34
CA LYS A 188 7.35 11.87 -20.60
C LYS A 188 7.75 10.88 -19.48
N PRO A 189 7.64 11.20 -18.18
CA PRO A 189 7.95 10.24 -17.12
C PRO A 189 7.09 8.98 -17.23
N THR A 190 5.79 9.10 -17.47
CA THR A 190 4.87 7.99 -17.73
C THR A 190 5.34 7.12 -18.90
N GLN A 191 5.68 7.73 -20.04
CA GLN A 191 6.14 7.01 -21.22
C GLN A 191 7.45 6.26 -20.98
N HIS A 192 8.40 6.84 -20.23
CA HIS A 192 9.65 6.20 -19.87
C HIS A 192 9.40 5.01 -18.94
N SER A 193 8.59 5.18 -17.91
CA SER A 193 8.25 4.11 -16.97
C SER A 193 7.58 2.91 -17.67
N VAL A 194 6.66 3.16 -18.60
CA VAL A 194 6.05 2.08 -19.40
C VAL A 194 7.07 1.40 -20.31
N LYS A 195 8.04 2.16 -20.88
CA LYS A 195 9.11 1.56 -21.70
C LYS A 195 10.01 0.61 -20.87
N GLU A 196 10.32 0.97 -19.62
CA GLU A 196 11.07 0.09 -18.73
C GLU A 196 10.29 -1.21 -18.47
N LEU A 197 8.97 -1.12 -18.23
CA LEU A 197 8.13 -2.31 -18.05
C LEU A 197 8.06 -3.16 -19.33
N LEU A 198 7.97 -2.53 -20.49
CA LEU A 198 8.02 -3.21 -21.79
C LEU A 198 9.38 -3.91 -22.03
N SER A 199 10.48 -3.34 -21.55
CA SER A 199 11.82 -3.92 -21.73
C SER A 199 11.97 -5.28 -21.02
N VAL A 200 11.19 -5.53 -19.97
CA VAL A 200 11.13 -6.84 -19.30
C VAL A 200 9.99 -7.73 -19.84
N GLY A 201 9.37 -7.35 -20.96
CA GLY A 201 8.36 -8.16 -21.65
C GLY A 201 6.95 -8.05 -21.08
N ILE A 202 6.64 -7.00 -20.31
CA ILE A 202 5.30 -6.78 -19.74
C ILE A 202 4.66 -5.57 -20.40
N GLN A 203 3.55 -5.78 -21.13
CA GLN A 203 2.67 -4.72 -21.61
C GLN A 203 1.62 -4.43 -20.53
N PRO A 204 1.58 -3.20 -19.98
CA PRO A 204 0.50 -2.84 -19.05
C PRO A 204 -0.86 -2.84 -19.76
N ASP A 205 -1.90 -3.26 -19.04
CA ASP A 205 -3.28 -3.23 -19.52
C ASP A 205 -3.99 -1.94 -19.15
N ILE A 206 -3.66 -1.41 -17.98
CA ILE A 206 -4.25 -0.22 -17.39
C ILE A 206 -3.13 0.65 -16.81
N LEU A 207 -3.22 1.94 -17.02
CA LEU A 207 -2.36 2.94 -16.39
C LEU A 207 -3.18 3.73 -15.38
N VAL A 208 -2.80 3.65 -14.10
CA VAL A 208 -3.37 4.49 -13.04
C VAL A 208 -2.40 5.64 -12.80
N CYS A 209 -2.64 6.73 -13.52
CA CYS A 209 -1.73 7.87 -13.62
C CYS A 209 -1.84 8.78 -12.39
N ARG A 210 -0.84 8.75 -11.51
CA ARG A 210 -0.75 9.69 -10.39
C ARG A 210 -0.51 11.10 -10.92
N THR A 211 -1.34 12.05 -10.50
CA THR A 211 -1.30 13.45 -10.95
C THR A 211 -1.92 14.38 -9.91
N ASP A 212 -1.44 15.63 -9.84
CA ASP A 212 -1.98 16.66 -8.95
C ASP A 212 -3.08 17.50 -9.62
N SER A 213 -3.32 17.30 -10.91
CA SER A 213 -4.31 18.03 -11.69
C SER A 213 -5.10 17.07 -12.59
N PRO A 214 -6.36 17.40 -12.91
CA PRO A 214 -7.14 16.60 -13.85
C PRO A 214 -6.41 16.39 -15.17
N LEU A 215 -6.49 15.18 -15.73
CA LEU A 215 -5.91 14.87 -17.03
C LEU A 215 -6.88 15.31 -18.14
N PRO A 216 -6.50 16.31 -18.98
CA PRO A 216 -7.28 16.66 -20.16
C PRO A 216 -7.40 15.49 -21.15
N GLU A 217 -8.45 15.49 -21.96
CA GLU A 217 -8.73 14.40 -22.91
C GLU A 217 -7.59 14.20 -23.92
N ASP A 218 -6.99 15.28 -24.41
CA ASP A 218 -5.84 15.25 -25.31
C ASP A 218 -4.60 14.60 -24.65
N MET A 219 -4.39 14.84 -23.35
CA MET A 219 -3.32 14.20 -22.59
C MET A 219 -3.61 12.71 -22.40
N ARG A 220 -4.85 12.31 -22.10
CA ARG A 220 -5.25 10.89 -22.01
C ARG A 220 -4.99 10.18 -23.34
N LYS A 221 -5.44 10.76 -24.46
CA LYS A 221 -5.19 10.24 -25.81
C LYS A 221 -3.71 10.08 -26.12
N LYS A 222 -2.91 11.09 -25.77
CA LYS A 222 -1.46 11.07 -25.94
C LYS A 222 -0.82 9.94 -25.13
N ILE A 223 -1.16 9.79 -23.84
CA ILE A 223 -0.64 8.70 -23.00
C ILE A 223 -1.07 7.34 -23.58
N ALA A 224 -2.32 7.16 -23.91
CA ALA A 224 -2.85 5.94 -24.50
C ALA A 224 -2.09 5.52 -25.76
N LEU A 225 -1.88 6.45 -26.68
CA LEU A 225 -1.13 6.22 -27.92
C LEU A 225 0.32 5.79 -27.66
N PHE A 226 1.05 6.53 -26.81
CA PHE A 226 2.48 6.27 -26.58
C PHE A 226 2.74 5.04 -25.69
N CYS A 227 1.76 4.64 -24.88
CA CYS A 227 1.87 3.49 -23.98
C CYS A 227 1.13 2.24 -24.50
N ASN A 228 0.54 2.32 -25.71
CA ASN A 228 -0.16 1.22 -26.36
C ASN A 228 -1.28 0.61 -25.47
N VAL A 229 -2.11 1.49 -24.91
CA VAL A 229 -3.33 1.14 -24.18
C VAL A 229 -4.53 1.88 -24.77
N SER A 230 -5.76 1.39 -24.53
CA SER A 230 -6.95 2.16 -24.91
C SER A 230 -7.17 3.36 -24.00
N GLU A 231 -7.84 4.40 -24.49
CA GLU A 231 -8.03 5.66 -23.76
C GLU A 231 -8.76 5.46 -22.42
N ASP A 232 -9.71 4.55 -22.36
CA ASP A 232 -10.44 4.20 -21.16
C ASP A 232 -9.63 3.38 -20.15
N CYS A 233 -8.44 2.93 -20.54
CA CYS A 233 -7.46 2.31 -19.66
C CYS A 233 -6.44 3.29 -19.06
N VAL A 234 -6.54 4.59 -19.39
CA VAL A 234 -5.76 5.66 -18.77
C VAL A 234 -6.62 6.29 -17.68
N ILE A 235 -6.41 5.85 -16.44
CA ILE A 235 -7.18 6.24 -15.26
C ILE A 235 -6.41 7.32 -14.49
N PRO A 236 -6.91 8.55 -14.35
CA PRO A 236 -6.31 9.54 -13.47
C PRO A 236 -6.47 9.12 -12.00
N ASN A 237 -5.41 9.31 -11.22
CA ASN A 237 -5.42 9.16 -9.77
C ASN A 237 -4.96 10.48 -9.15
N LEU A 238 -5.93 11.32 -8.84
CA LEU A 238 -5.73 12.65 -8.26
C LEU A 238 -5.34 12.56 -6.78
N THR A 239 -4.67 13.60 -6.30
CA THR A 239 -4.50 13.80 -4.86
C THR A 239 -5.86 14.02 -4.21
N ALA A 240 -6.19 13.16 -3.26
CA ALA A 240 -7.44 13.24 -2.49
C ALA A 240 -7.21 14.00 -1.17
N SER A 241 -8.27 14.52 -0.57
CA SER A 241 -8.22 15.17 0.74
C SER A 241 -7.98 14.15 1.86
N THR A 242 -8.51 12.94 1.68
CA THR A 242 -8.26 11.78 2.53
C THR A 242 -8.02 10.53 1.68
N LEU A 243 -7.21 9.59 2.18
CA LEU A 243 -6.97 8.32 1.49
C LEU A 243 -8.27 7.54 1.25
N TYR A 244 -9.27 7.72 2.11
CA TYR A 244 -10.59 7.07 2.00
C TYR A 244 -11.44 7.58 0.83
N GLU A 245 -11.11 8.71 0.21
CA GLU A 245 -11.76 9.14 -1.05
C GLU A 245 -11.24 8.41 -2.28
N VAL A 246 -10.02 7.84 -2.23
CA VAL A 246 -9.36 7.26 -3.41
C VAL A 246 -10.20 6.17 -4.08
N PRO A 247 -10.85 5.22 -3.36
CA PRO A 247 -11.73 4.24 -4.00
C PRO A 247 -12.87 4.88 -4.80
N LEU A 248 -13.46 5.97 -4.27
CA LEU A 248 -14.57 6.68 -4.95
C LEU A 248 -14.07 7.45 -6.18
N LEU A 249 -12.86 8.01 -6.13
CA LEU A 249 -12.25 8.68 -7.27
C LEU A 249 -11.95 7.68 -8.39
N LEU A 250 -11.33 6.55 -8.06
CA LEU A 250 -11.00 5.50 -9.02
C LEU A 250 -12.25 4.82 -9.61
N GLU A 251 -13.31 4.70 -8.81
CA GLU A 251 -14.60 4.19 -9.29
C GLU A 251 -15.22 5.14 -10.32
N ARG A 252 -15.28 6.45 -10.03
CA ARG A 252 -15.78 7.49 -10.96
C ARG A 252 -15.01 7.49 -12.28
N GLU A 253 -13.71 7.26 -12.26
CA GLU A 253 -12.87 7.14 -13.46
C GLU A 253 -13.05 5.77 -14.17
N GLY A 254 -13.83 4.85 -13.59
CA GLY A 254 -14.23 3.60 -14.20
C GLY A 254 -13.22 2.47 -14.05
N LEU A 255 -12.30 2.53 -13.07
CA LEU A 255 -11.27 1.50 -12.87
C LEU A 255 -11.90 0.11 -12.68
N CYS A 256 -12.88 -0.03 -11.79
CA CYS A 256 -13.54 -1.31 -11.54
C CYS A 256 -14.16 -1.90 -12.82
N ARG A 257 -14.91 -1.09 -13.55
CA ARG A 257 -15.55 -1.50 -14.81
C ARG A 257 -14.53 -1.98 -15.85
N VAL A 258 -13.40 -1.26 -16.00
CA VAL A 258 -12.36 -1.62 -16.96
C VAL A 258 -11.67 -2.91 -16.56
N VAL A 259 -11.36 -3.10 -15.27
CA VAL A 259 -10.77 -4.33 -14.71
C VAL A 259 -11.70 -5.53 -14.96
N CYS A 260 -12.97 -5.42 -14.57
CA CYS A 260 -13.97 -6.49 -14.75
C CYS A 260 -14.12 -6.88 -16.24
N ARG A 261 -14.20 -5.89 -17.13
CA ARG A 261 -14.27 -6.13 -18.58
C ARG A 261 -13.03 -6.87 -19.09
N LYS A 262 -11.82 -6.42 -18.72
CA LYS A 262 -10.57 -7.02 -19.22
C LYS A 262 -10.34 -8.43 -18.74
N LEU A 263 -10.74 -8.75 -17.52
CA LEU A 263 -10.62 -10.08 -16.94
C LEU A 263 -11.85 -10.99 -17.21
N GLY A 264 -12.88 -10.47 -17.88
CA GLY A 264 -14.12 -11.21 -18.13
C GLY A 264 -14.85 -11.59 -16.83
N LEU A 265 -14.75 -10.76 -15.79
CA LEU A 265 -15.46 -10.94 -14.53
C LEU A 265 -16.93 -10.53 -14.74
N GLY A 266 -17.84 -11.45 -14.49
CA GLY A 266 -19.30 -11.21 -14.58
C GLY A 266 -19.86 -10.45 -13.38
N ALA A 267 -19.10 -9.47 -12.86
CA ALA A 267 -19.45 -8.71 -11.67
C ALA A 267 -20.32 -7.49 -12.02
N GLY A 268 -21.21 -7.13 -11.10
CA GLY A 268 -22.03 -5.92 -11.19
C GLY A 268 -21.22 -4.64 -10.89
N GLU A 269 -21.93 -3.51 -10.82
CA GLU A 269 -21.32 -2.27 -10.34
C GLU A 269 -21.08 -2.34 -8.82
N PRO A 270 -19.98 -1.72 -8.30
CA PRO A 270 -19.68 -1.77 -6.89
C PRO A 270 -20.68 -0.96 -6.05
N ASP A 271 -21.23 -1.54 -5.00
CA ASP A 271 -22.06 -0.82 -4.04
C ASP A 271 -21.20 -0.03 -3.05
N MET A 272 -20.95 1.22 -3.35
CA MET A 272 -20.10 2.10 -2.54
C MET A 272 -20.87 3.00 -1.56
N ARG A 273 -22.16 2.77 -1.30
CA ARG A 273 -22.99 3.64 -0.45
C ARG A 273 -22.42 3.80 0.96
N HIS A 274 -22.10 2.71 1.63
CA HIS A 274 -21.51 2.78 2.99
C HIS A 274 -20.13 3.45 2.99
N TRP A 275 -19.34 3.27 1.93
CA TRP A 275 -18.06 3.95 1.80
C TRP A 275 -18.22 5.46 1.55
N GLN A 276 -19.24 5.86 0.79
CA GLN A 276 -19.60 7.27 0.60
C GLN A 276 -20.09 7.91 1.92
N GLU A 277 -20.86 7.18 2.71
CA GLU A 277 -21.27 7.60 4.06
C GLU A 277 -20.08 7.79 4.99
N LEU A 278 -19.11 6.88 4.97
CA LEU A 278 -17.86 7.02 5.72
C LEU A 278 -17.11 8.29 5.33
N VAL A 279 -16.90 8.52 4.04
CA VAL A 279 -16.21 9.73 3.56
C VAL A 279 -16.99 11.00 3.95
N ALA A 280 -18.30 10.98 3.86
CA ALA A 280 -19.12 12.11 4.31
C ALA A 280 -18.98 12.36 5.83
N GLN A 281 -18.87 11.32 6.66
CA GLN A 281 -18.63 11.45 8.09
C GLN A 281 -17.23 12.03 8.37
N ILE A 282 -16.20 11.61 7.61
CA ILE A 282 -14.85 12.16 7.72
C ILE A 282 -14.88 13.67 7.49
N HIS A 283 -15.49 14.14 6.41
CA HIS A 283 -15.59 15.57 6.13
C HIS A 283 -16.46 16.33 7.15
N ALA A 284 -17.51 15.71 7.67
CA ALA A 284 -18.33 16.34 8.72
C ALA A 284 -17.53 16.51 10.03
N ALA A 285 -16.61 15.58 10.32
CA ALA A 285 -15.76 15.62 11.51
C ALA A 285 -14.76 16.79 11.50
N GLU A 286 -14.39 17.30 10.32
CA GLU A 286 -13.47 18.44 10.15
C GLU A 286 -13.97 19.76 10.80
N GLN A 287 -15.26 19.83 11.18
CA GLN A 287 -15.83 21.02 11.83
C GLN A 287 -15.49 21.15 13.32
N ARG A 288 -15.02 20.08 13.95
CA ARG A 288 -14.67 20.04 15.36
C ARG A 288 -13.31 19.41 15.55
N HIS A 289 -12.41 20.12 16.21
CA HIS A 289 -11.04 19.67 16.45
C HIS A 289 -10.83 19.21 17.91
N VAL A 290 -10.07 18.11 18.04
CA VAL A 290 -9.64 17.60 19.36
C VAL A 290 -8.15 17.29 19.26
N THR A 291 -7.33 17.89 20.11
CA THR A 291 -5.89 17.65 20.12
C THR A 291 -5.53 16.50 21.05
N ILE A 292 -4.85 15.50 20.52
CA ILE A 292 -4.31 14.35 21.28
C ILE A 292 -2.80 14.35 21.18
N ALA A 293 -2.11 14.40 22.33
CA ALA A 293 -0.66 14.25 22.35
C ALA A 293 -0.30 12.76 22.22
N LEU A 294 0.46 12.41 21.18
CA LEU A 294 1.07 11.10 21.04
C LEU A 294 2.52 11.20 21.52
N VAL A 295 2.80 10.62 22.68
CA VAL A 295 4.13 10.64 23.30
C VAL A 295 4.85 9.35 22.97
N GLY A 296 5.81 9.41 22.05
CA GLY A 296 6.45 8.23 21.50
C GLY A 296 7.96 8.39 21.26
N LYS A 297 8.60 7.30 20.85
CA LYS A 297 10.05 7.24 20.59
C LYS A 297 10.44 7.55 19.14
N TYR A 298 9.47 7.45 18.21
CA TYR A 298 9.71 7.49 16.75
C TYR A 298 8.87 8.58 16.08
N THR A 299 8.68 9.70 16.76
CA THR A 299 7.76 10.77 16.34
C THR A 299 8.28 11.64 15.19
N GLU A 300 9.57 11.51 14.81
CA GLU A 300 10.12 12.20 13.64
C GLU A 300 9.60 11.62 12.31
N LEU A 301 9.24 10.34 12.27
CA LEU A 301 8.60 9.70 11.14
C LEU A 301 7.21 9.22 11.55
N HIS A 302 6.17 9.92 11.12
CA HIS A 302 4.78 9.64 11.52
C HIS A 302 4.33 8.22 11.14
N ASP A 303 4.84 7.69 10.03
CA ASP A 303 4.53 6.32 9.57
C ASP A 303 4.99 5.24 10.56
N ALA A 304 5.89 5.56 11.51
CA ALA A 304 6.25 4.65 12.59
C ALA A 304 5.09 4.34 13.55
N TYR A 305 4.06 5.16 13.57
CA TYR A 305 2.85 5.02 14.36
C TYR A 305 1.57 5.08 13.50
N LEU A 306 1.66 4.61 12.26
CA LEU A 306 0.56 4.75 11.28
C LEU A 306 -0.74 4.13 11.81
N SER A 307 -0.72 2.90 12.33
CA SER A 307 -1.93 2.24 12.86
C SER A 307 -2.49 2.96 14.09
N VAL A 308 -1.65 3.57 14.92
CA VAL A 308 -2.09 4.38 16.06
C VAL A 308 -2.77 5.67 15.56
N ALA A 309 -2.16 6.35 14.60
CA ALA A 309 -2.71 7.56 14.00
C ALA A 309 -4.05 7.27 13.29
N GLU A 310 -4.13 6.19 12.51
CA GLU A 310 -5.35 5.73 11.87
C GLU A 310 -6.46 5.38 12.90
N SER A 311 -6.09 4.74 14.02
CA SER A 311 -7.04 4.43 15.08
C SER A 311 -7.61 5.70 15.72
N LEU A 312 -6.77 6.70 15.95
CA LEU A 312 -7.21 8.01 16.44
C LEU A 312 -8.10 8.73 15.42
N PHE A 313 -7.75 8.66 14.15
CA PHE A 313 -8.55 9.20 13.05
C PHE A 313 -9.94 8.54 12.97
N HIS A 314 -10.00 7.21 13.04
CA HIS A 314 -11.27 6.47 13.02
C HIS A 314 -12.13 6.79 14.25
N ALA A 315 -11.53 6.83 15.44
CA ALA A 315 -12.24 7.19 16.66
C ALA A 315 -12.79 8.63 16.59
N GLY A 316 -11.98 9.56 16.09
CA GLY A 316 -12.37 10.93 15.88
C GLY A 316 -13.56 11.05 14.91
N THR A 317 -13.49 10.39 13.75
CA THR A 317 -14.57 10.33 12.76
C THR A 317 -15.87 9.81 13.39
N ALA A 318 -15.79 8.69 14.14
CA ALA A 318 -16.94 8.11 14.82
C ALA A 318 -17.53 9.03 15.90
N CYS A 319 -16.71 9.87 16.53
CA CYS A 319 -17.12 10.87 17.52
C CYS A 319 -17.49 12.24 16.90
N GLY A 320 -17.45 12.38 15.59
CA GLY A 320 -17.73 13.62 14.87
C GLY A 320 -16.71 14.73 15.16
N ALA A 321 -15.42 14.36 15.28
CA ALA A 321 -14.32 15.30 15.51
C ALA A 321 -13.07 14.88 14.75
N GLN A 322 -12.37 15.85 14.16
CA GLN A 322 -11.02 15.65 13.65
C GLN A 322 -10.03 15.60 14.82
N VAL A 323 -9.19 14.56 14.82
CA VAL A 323 -8.11 14.47 15.80
C VAL A 323 -6.85 15.08 15.23
N ASP A 324 -6.38 16.15 15.87
CA ASP A 324 -5.10 16.76 15.60
C ASP A 324 -4.05 16.11 16.50
N ILE A 325 -3.13 15.35 15.91
CA ILE A 325 -2.09 14.65 16.69
C ILE A 325 -0.93 15.59 16.95
N GLN A 326 -0.69 15.88 18.24
CA GLN A 326 0.52 16.54 18.67
C GLN A 326 1.60 15.47 18.91
N TRP A 327 2.59 15.43 18.03
CA TRP A 327 3.70 14.48 18.10
C TRP A 327 4.72 14.95 19.14
N VAL A 328 4.97 14.14 20.16
CA VAL A 328 5.88 14.49 21.28
C VAL A 328 6.93 13.41 21.41
N ASP A 329 8.20 13.77 21.21
CA ASP A 329 9.30 12.85 21.45
C ASP A 329 9.50 12.66 22.96
N SER A 330 9.33 11.41 23.40
CA SER A 330 9.49 11.03 24.80
C SER A 330 10.89 11.28 25.37
N GLN A 331 11.93 11.40 24.54
CA GLN A 331 13.29 11.68 25.00
C GLN A 331 13.48 13.13 25.43
N HIS A 332 12.70 14.05 24.89
CA HIS A 332 12.76 15.48 25.19
C HIS A 332 11.79 15.92 26.29
N LEU A 333 10.97 15.00 26.81
CA LEU A 333 10.03 15.28 27.89
C LEU A 333 10.72 15.14 29.25
N THR A 334 10.63 16.19 30.05
CA THR A 334 11.15 16.22 31.42
C THR A 334 10.07 16.68 32.40
N ALA A 335 10.26 16.45 33.69
CA ALA A 335 9.31 16.92 34.72
C ALA A 335 9.07 18.44 34.68
N GLU A 336 10.10 19.20 34.24
CA GLU A 336 10.03 20.68 34.20
C GLU A 336 9.20 21.16 32.99
N ASN A 337 9.32 20.52 31.82
CA ASN A 337 8.63 20.97 30.59
C ASN A 337 7.31 20.24 30.31
N LEU A 338 6.99 19.19 31.06
CA LEU A 338 5.82 18.34 30.86
C LEU A 338 4.52 19.15 30.75
N THR A 339 4.28 20.02 31.74
CA THR A 339 3.05 20.82 31.81
C THR A 339 2.91 21.75 30.62
N GLU A 340 4.00 22.40 30.21
CA GLU A 340 4.04 23.34 29.09
C GLU A 340 3.81 22.57 27.75
N THR A 341 4.53 21.45 27.58
CA THR A 341 4.47 20.65 26.35
C THR A 341 3.09 20.05 26.11
N LEU A 342 2.42 19.60 27.18
CA LEU A 342 1.11 18.93 27.07
C LEU A 342 -0.08 19.85 27.34
N CYS A 343 0.18 21.15 27.58
CA CYS A 343 -0.86 22.13 27.77
C CYS A 343 -1.75 22.27 26.53
N GLY A 344 -3.06 22.19 26.73
CA GLY A 344 -4.03 22.34 25.63
C GLY A 344 -4.40 21.03 24.93
N CYS A 345 -3.75 19.91 25.25
CA CYS A 345 -4.21 18.61 24.76
C CYS A 345 -5.48 18.16 25.49
N SER A 346 -6.41 17.59 24.75
CA SER A 346 -7.63 16.98 25.31
C SER A 346 -7.39 15.56 25.83
N GLY A 347 -6.30 14.94 25.41
CA GLY A 347 -5.89 13.60 25.84
C GLY A 347 -4.43 13.33 25.50
N ILE A 348 -3.87 12.29 26.12
CA ILE A 348 -2.50 11.85 25.90
C ILE A 348 -2.54 10.36 25.61
N LEU A 349 -1.83 9.94 24.56
CA LEU A 349 -1.64 8.55 24.21
C LEU A 349 -0.16 8.23 24.22
N VAL A 350 0.22 7.18 24.96
CA VAL A 350 1.58 6.65 25.00
C VAL A 350 1.52 5.27 24.37
N PRO A 351 2.00 5.11 23.12
CA PRO A 351 2.00 3.80 22.46
C PRO A 351 3.05 2.87 23.07
N GLY A 352 2.90 1.57 22.83
CA GLY A 352 3.91 0.57 23.18
C GLY A 352 5.28 0.90 22.57
N GLY A 353 6.34 0.45 23.21
CA GLY A 353 7.71 0.61 22.72
C GLY A 353 8.70 -0.24 23.48
N PHE A 354 9.77 -0.66 22.82
CA PHE A 354 10.83 -1.49 23.39
C PHE A 354 12.08 -0.67 23.72
N GLY A 355 12.89 -1.17 24.67
CA GLY A 355 14.16 -0.60 25.09
C GLY A 355 14.03 0.58 26.06
N ASP A 356 15.15 1.03 26.59
CA ASP A 356 15.24 1.96 27.73
C ASP A 356 15.05 3.44 27.36
N ARG A 357 15.08 3.78 26.08
CA ARG A 357 14.97 5.14 25.58
C ARG A 357 13.60 5.74 25.92
N GLY A 358 13.58 6.84 26.62
CA GLY A 358 12.36 7.58 26.95
C GLY A 358 11.49 6.98 28.05
N ILE A 359 11.93 5.93 28.77
CA ILE A 359 11.16 5.27 29.84
C ILE A 359 10.82 6.25 30.97
N GLU A 360 11.77 7.11 31.40
CA GLU A 360 11.53 8.07 32.48
C GLU A 360 10.39 9.04 32.11
N ALA A 361 10.41 9.58 30.90
CA ALA A 361 9.38 10.50 30.42
C ALA A 361 7.99 9.83 30.34
N VAL A 362 7.93 8.58 29.92
CA VAL A 362 6.68 7.77 29.92
C VAL A 362 6.19 7.60 31.37
N SER A 363 7.08 7.33 32.32
CA SER A 363 6.72 7.21 33.74
C SER A 363 6.17 8.53 34.30
N TYR A 364 6.77 9.67 33.95
CA TYR A 364 6.27 10.99 34.37
C TYR A 364 4.90 11.31 33.79
N THR A 365 4.62 10.96 32.54
CA THR A 365 3.29 11.15 31.94
C THR A 365 2.19 10.38 32.65
N HIS A 366 2.48 9.16 33.11
CA HIS A 366 1.52 8.36 33.87
C HIS A 366 1.30 8.85 35.32
N LEU A 367 2.34 9.42 35.94
CA LEU A 367 2.30 9.81 37.34
C LEU A 367 1.75 11.23 37.58
N THR A 368 1.86 12.13 36.61
CA THR A 368 1.55 13.55 36.77
C THR A 368 0.21 13.98 36.17
N LEU A 369 -0.44 13.14 35.40
CA LEU A 369 -1.80 13.42 34.97
C LEU A 369 -2.78 13.09 36.09
N PRO A 370 -3.51 14.08 36.64
CA PRO A 370 -4.68 13.77 37.43
C PRO A 370 -5.59 12.94 36.53
N THR A 371 -6.03 11.81 37.04
CA THR A 371 -7.07 11.01 36.43
C THR A 371 -8.27 11.93 36.23
N ILE A 372 -8.38 12.50 35.03
CA ILE A 372 -9.59 13.20 34.63
C ILE A 372 -10.57 12.07 34.32
N ALA A 373 -11.36 11.76 35.35
CA ALA A 373 -12.46 10.83 35.24
C ALA A 373 -13.54 11.42 34.35
#